data_61c3375b2d16e0908933960125223d53
#
_entry.id   61c3375b2d16e0908933960125223d53
#
_cell.length_a   1.000
_cell.length_b   1.000
_cell.length_c   1.000
_cell.angle_alpha   90.00
_cell.angle_beta   90.00
_cell.angle_gamma   90.00
#
_symmetry.space_group_name_H-M   'P 1'
#
loop_
_entity.id
_entity.type
_entity.pdbx_description
1 polymer ?
#
loop_
_entity_poly.entity_id
_entity_poly.type
_entity_poly.pdbx_seq_one_letter_code
_entity_poly.pdbx_strand_id
1 'polypeptide(L)'
;MNPAEPGLEAQRLLTRVEKEEIEASTSALTVDEVIWVVKRMRGMDRALEVGDALINMRGLELISVDENVLRDSLGLMRLHGFDPRDAIHAASALRCGADFIVSSDSHFDSLGRPPRKTITDNV
;
A
#
# COMPACT_ATOMS: atom_id res chain seq x y z
N MET A 1 -0.69 -20.39 -15.89
CA MET A 1 -0.53 -19.81 -14.56
C MET A 1 -1.79 -20.01 -13.74
N ASN A 2 -1.63 -20.37 -12.51
CA ASN A 2 -2.74 -20.46 -11.60
C ASN A 2 -3.22 -19.03 -11.25
N PRO A 3 -4.43 -18.62 -11.62
CA PRO A 3 -4.90 -17.25 -11.35
C PRO A 3 -5.03 -16.94 -9.86
N ALA A 4 -5.01 -17.95 -9.00
CA ALA A 4 -5.06 -17.75 -7.55
C ALA A 4 -3.70 -17.42 -6.92
N GLU A 5 -2.60 -17.62 -7.64
CA GLU A 5 -1.26 -17.41 -7.09
C GLU A 5 -1.01 -15.99 -6.55
N PRO A 6 -1.37 -14.91 -7.27
CA PRO A 6 -1.17 -13.57 -6.72
C PRO A 6 -1.96 -13.34 -5.44
N GLY A 7 -3.18 -13.87 -5.35
CA GLY A 7 -4.00 -13.78 -4.15
C GLY A 7 -3.41 -14.60 -3.00
N LEU A 8 -2.86 -15.77 -3.30
CA LEU A 8 -2.21 -16.61 -2.29
C LEU A 8 -0.95 -15.94 -1.74
N GLU A 9 -0.14 -15.35 -2.61
CA GLU A 9 1.05 -14.61 -2.19
C GLU A 9 0.68 -13.41 -1.32
N ALA A 10 -0.40 -12.70 -1.66
CA ALA A 10 -0.92 -11.61 -0.85
C ALA A 10 -1.34 -12.10 0.54
N GLN A 11 -2.03 -13.24 0.61
CA GLN A 11 -2.44 -13.83 1.89
C GLN A 11 -1.24 -14.23 2.74
N ARG A 12 -0.21 -14.79 2.12
CA ARG A 12 1.02 -15.16 2.82
C ARG A 12 1.72 -13.93 3.38
N LEU A 13 1.82 -12.88 2.60
CA LEU A 13 2.41 -11.63 3.05
C LEU A 13 1.64 -11.05 4.23
N LEU A 14 0.32 -10.97 4.13
CA LEU A 14 -0.52 -10.45 5.21
C LEU A 14 -0.41 -11.30 6.47
N THR A 15 -0.33 -12.62 6.32
CA THR A 15 -0.13 -13.53 7.47
C THR A 15 1.18 -13.23 8.17
N ARG A 16 2.26 -13.00 7.43
CA ARG A 16 3.55 -12.64 8.01
C ARG A 16 3.49 -11.29 8.72
N VAL A 17 2.74 -10.34 8.18
CA VAL A 17 2.51 -9.04 8.82
C VAL A 17 1.78 -9.23 10.15
N GLU A 18 0.69 -9.99 10.16
CA GLU A 18 -0.09 -10.24 11.38
C GLU A 18 0.71 -10.97 12.46
N LYS A 19 1.64 -11.81 12.06
CA LYS A 19 2.55 -12.52 12.98
C LYS A 19 3.75 -11.66 13.39
N GLU A 20 3.80 -10.43 12.90
CA GLU A 20 4.88 -9.49 13.21
C GLU A 20 6.27 -9.98 12.76
N GLU A 21 6.30 -10.83 11.73
CA GLU A 21 7.55 -11.26 11.09
C GLU A 21 8.09 -10.17 10.16
N ILE A 22 7.22 -9.27 9.69
CA ILE A 22 7.56 -8.15 8.82
C ILE A 22 6.92 -6.91 9.40
N GLU A 23 7.68 -5.83 9.52
CA GLU A 23 7.12 -4.52 9.82
C GLU A 23 6.52 -3.94 8.56
N ALA A 24 5.21 -3.71 8.56
CA ALA A 24 4.50 -3.22 7.40
C ALA A 24 3.79 -1.91 7.70
N SER A 25 3.80 -1.04 6.71
CA SER A 25 3.07 0.23 6.76
C SER A 25 2.38 0.45 5.42
N THR A 26 1.26 1.14 5.45
CA THR A 26 0.58 1.59 4.25
C THR A 26 -0.02 2.96 4.49
N SER A 27 -0.25 3.72 3.42
CA SER A 27 -0.96 4.99 3.55
C SER A 27 -2.39 4.76 4.03
N ALA A 28 -2.90 5.66 4.86
CA ALA A 28 -4.32 5.65 5.22
C ALA A 28 -5.22 5.69 3.98
N LEU A 29 -4.73 6.24 2.87
CA LEU A 29 -5.45 6.25 1.59
C LEU A 29 -5.78 4.84 1.11
N THR A 30 -4.96 3.84 1.44
CA THR A 30 -5.20 2.45 1.03
C THR A 30 -6.54 1.94 1.53
N VAL A 31 -6.95 2.34 2.72
CA VAL A 31 -8.25 1.92 3.28
C VAL A 31 -9.38 2.41 2.37
N ASP A 32 -9.33 3.67 1.97
CA ASP A 32 -10.34 4.23 1.06
C ASP A 32 -10.34 3.50 -0.29
N GLU A 33 -9.17 3.27 -0.86
CA GLU A 33 -9.03 2.60 -2.15
C GLU A 33 -9.58 1.18 -2.12
N VAL A 34 -9.28 0.43 -1.05
CA VAL A 34 -9.75 -0.95 -0.90
C VAL A 34 -11.26 -0.99 -0.71
N ILE A 35 -11.80 -0.10 0.13
CA ILE A 35 -13.25 -0.01 0.34
C ILE A 35 -13.95 0.25 -1.00
N TRP A 36 -13.43 1.16 -1.80
CA TRP A 36 -14.02 1.50 -3.09
C TRP A 36 -14.05 0.31 -4.04
N VAL A 37 -12.94 -0.43 -4.15
CA VAL A 37 -12.84 -1.61 -5.01
C VAL A 37 -13.78 -2.72 -4.53
N VAL A 38 -13.77 -3.03 -3.24
CA VAL A 38 -14.63 -4.10 -2.69
C VAL A 38 -16.10 -3.73 -2.82
N LYS A 39 -16.45 -2.47 -2.60
CA LYS A 39 -17.82 -2.00 -2.79
C LYS A 39 -18.32 -2.28 -4.21
N ARG A 40 -17.49 -2.01 -5.21
CA ARG A 40 -17.85 -2.26 -6.61
C ARG A 40 -18.02 -3.74 -6.92
N MET A 41 -17.20 -4.58 -6.31
CA MET A 41 -17.16 -6.02 -6.63
C MET A 41 -18.08 -6.86 -5.76
N ARG A 42 -18.28 -6.47 -4.50
CA ARG A 42 -18.96 -7.29 -3.49
C ARG A 42 -20.01 -6.55 -2.68
N GLY A 43 -20.21 -5.24 -2.93
CA GLY A 43 -21.18 -4.43 -2.21
C GLY A 43 -20.63 -3.76 -0.97
N MET A 44 -21.44 -2.85 -0.40
CA MET A 44 -21.03 -2.01 0.72
C MET A 44 -20.78 -2.79 2.01
N ASP A 45 -21.61 -3.78 2.31
CA ASP A 45 -21.47 -4.52 3.57
C ASP A 45 -20.11 -5.20 3.65
N ARG A 46 -19.71 -5.86 2.56
CA ARG A 46 -18.40 -6.50 2.48
C ARG A 46 -17.26 -5.48 2.51
N ALA A 47 -17.45 -4.35 1.84
CA ALA A 47 -16.45 -3.28 1.83
C ALA A 47 -16.18 -2.74 3.24
N LEU A 48 -17.23 -2.55 4.05
CA LEU A 48 -17.08 -2.10 5.43
C LEU A 48 -16.37 -3.12 6.30
N GLU A 49 -16.66 -4.41 6.12
CA GLU A 49 -15.95 -5.48 6.83
C GLU A 49 -14.46 -5.45 6.52
N VAL A 50 -14.11 -5.30 5.25
CA VAL A 50 -12.71 -5.27 4.82
C VAL A 50 -12.01 -4.01 5.33
N GLY A 51 -12.69 -2.86 5.29
CA GLY A 51 -12.17 -1.62 5.83
C GLY A 51 -11.85 -1.72 7.32
N ASP A 52 -12.78 -2.27 8.10
CA ASP A 52 -12.56 -2.50 9.53
C ASP A 52 -11.39 -3.46 9.77
N ALA A 53 -11.30 -4.52 8.98
CA ALA A 53 -10.21 -5.48 9.11
C ALA A 53 -8.85 -4.84 8.85
N LEU A 54 -8.75 -3.96 7.85
CA LEU A 54 -7.50 -3.27 7.56
C LEU A 54 -7.09 -2.31 8.68
N ILE A 55 -8.03 -1.52 9.19
CA ILE A 55 -7.74 -0.55 10.25
C ILE A 55 -7.28 -1.26 11.51
N ASN A 56 -7.83 -2.42 11.79
CA ASN A 56 -7.54 -3.18 13.01
C ASN A 56 -6.48 -4.28 12.81
N MET A 57 -5.87 -4.34 11.63
CA MET A 57 -4.89 -5.38 11.35
C MET A 57 -3.65 -5.23 12.22
N ARG A 58 -3.34 -6.27 12.97
CA ARG A 58 -2.15 -6.33 13.79
C ARG A 58 -0.89 -6.29 12.90
N GLY A 59 0.07 -5.49 13.31
CA GLY A 59 1.34 -5.40 12.61
C GLY A 59 1.34 -4.47 11.41
N LEU A 60 0.18 -3.91 11.04
CA LEU A 60 0.08 -2.95 9.94
C LEU A 60 -0.10 -1.54 10.49
N GLU A 61 0.85 -0.67 10.21
CA GLU A 61 0.76 0.74 10.57
C GLU A 61 0.14 1.53 9.43
N LEU A 62 -0.85 2.37 9.75
CA LEU A 62 -1.45 3.29 8.78
C LEU A 62 -0.75 4.64 8.90
N ILE A 63 -0.19 5.09 7.78
CA ILE A 63 0.48 6.39 7.70
C ILE A 63 -0.57 7.45 7.35
N SER A 64 -0.75 8.41 8.24
CA SER A 64 -1.72 9.48 8.02
C SER A 64 -1.38 10.31 6.79
N VAL A 65 -2.42 10.66 6.03
CA VAL A 65 -2.28 11.56 4.89
C VAL A 65 -2.55 12.97 5.39
N ASP A 66 -1.54 13.56 6.01
CA ASP A 66 -1.61 14.91 6.55
C ASP A 66 -1.09 15.95 5.55
N GLU A 67 -1.06 17.20 5.97
CA GLU A 67 -0.59 18.30 5.12
C GLU A 67 0.85 18.07 4.64
N ASN A 68 1.71 17.54 5.50
CA ASN A 68 3.11 17.30 5.14
C ASN A 68 3.24 16.24 4.06
N VAL A 69 2.48 15.16 4.17
CA VAL A 69 2.44 14.13 3.12
C VAL A 69 1.94 14.71 1.80
N LEU A 70 0.92 15.58 1.85
CA LEU A 70 0.40 16.21 0.65
C LEU A 70 1.42 17.15 0.01
N ARG A 71 2.16 17.92 0.80
CA ARG A 71 3.23 18.78 0.28
C ARG A 71 4.33 17.96 -0.38
N ASP A 72 4.74 16.88 0.25
CA ASP A 72 5.74 15.96 -0.30
C ASP A 72 5.24 15.35 -1.61
N SER A 73 3.96 14.96 -1.65
CA SER A 73 3.38 14.36 -2.85
C SER A 73 3.37 15.31 -4.03
N LEU A 74 3.12 16.60 -3.81
CA LEU A 74 3.20 17.62 -4.85
C LEU A 74 4.61 17.69 -5.45
N GLY A 75 5.63 17.64 -4.57
CA GLY A 75 7.03 17.61 -5.02
C GLY A 75 7.36 16.39 -5.86
N LEU A 76 6.86 15.23 -5.45
CA LEU A 76 7.07 13.97 -6.18
C LEU A 76 6.35 13.98 -7.53
N MET A 77 5.16 14.56 -7.61
CA MET A 77 4.46 14.73 -8.88
C MET A 77 5.27 15.61 -9.85
N ARG A 78 5.85 16.71 -9.35
CA ARG A 78 6.67 17.60 -10.18
C ARG A 78 7.95 16.92 -10.65
N LEU A 79 8.61 16.17 -9.76
CA LEU A 79 9.92 15.58 -10.03
C LEU A 79 9.81 14.28 -10.85
N HIS A 80 8.84 13.44 -10.56
CA HIS A 80 8.74 12.09 -11.13
C HIS A 80 7.53 11.88 -12.04
N GLY A 81 6.59 12.84 -12.07
CA GLY A 81 5.39 12.71 -12.88
C GLY A 81 4.40 11.67 -12.37
N PHE A 82 4.44 11.36 -11.08
CA PHE A 82 3.47 10.44 -10.47
C PHE A 82 2.05 10.98 -10.57
N ASP A 83 1.08 10.08 -10.74
CA ASP A 83 -0.32 10.42 -10.50
C ASP A 83 -0.53 10.73 -9.02
N PRO A 84 -1.59 11.50 -8.67
CA PRO A 84 -1.77 11.95 -7.28
C PRO A 84 -1.77 10.85 -6.23
N ARG A 85 -2.47 9.74 -6.48
CA ARG A 85 -2.53 8.63 -5.51
C ARG A 85 -1.18 7.96 -5.34
N ASP A 86 -0.48 7.72 -6.44
CA ASP A 86 0.85 7.13 -6.40
C ASP A 86 1.83 8.03 -5.67
N ALA A 87 1.72 9.35 -5.87
CA ALA A 87 2.55 10.32 -5.17
C ALA A 87 2.30 10.28 -3.65
N ILE A 88 1.06 10.12 -3.22
CA ILE A 88 0.72 10.00 -1.80
C ILE A 88 1.32 8.71 -1.23
N HIS A 89 1.23 7.59 -1.93
CA HIS A 89 1.83 6.34 -1.49
C HIS A 89 3.35 6.44 -1.40
N ALA A 90 3.99 7.05 -2.40
CA ALA A 90 5.44 7.26 -2.38
C ALA A 90 5.87 8.18 -1.23
N ALA A 91 5.15 9.29 -1.02
CA ALA A 91 5.43 10.20 0.08
C ALA A 91 5.29 9.51 1.44
N SER A 92 4.26 8.68 1.60
CA SER A 92 4.04 7.91 2.83
C SER A 92 5.18 6.94 3.09
N ALA A 93 5.65 6.24 2.05
CA ALA A 93 6.76 5.30 2.16
C ALA A 93 8.06 6.01 2.58
N LEU A 94 8.34 7.17 2.00
CA LEU A 94 9.50 7.97 2.38
C LEU A 94 9.41 8.45 3.82
N ARG A 95 8.24 8.89 4.24
CA ARG A 95 8.02 9.40 5.60
C ARG A 95 8.19 8.33 6.67
N CYS A 96 7.74 7.11 6.41
CA CYS A 96 7.89 6.03 7.40
C CYS A 96 9.27 5.35 7.36
N GLY A 97 10.13 5.76 6.44
CA GLY A 97 11.47 5.17 6.33
C GLY A 97 11.45 3.74 5.85
N ALA A 98 10.53 3.40 4.95
CA ALA A 98 10.41 2.04 4.44
C ALA A 98 11.69 1.59 3.72
N ASP A 99 12.08 0.34 3.93
CA ASP A 99 13.22 -0.25 3.25
C ASP A 99 12.92 -0.57 1.79
N PHE A 100 11.66 -0.91 1.50
CA PHE A 100 11.20 -1.16 0.14
C PHE A 100 9.68 -0.97 0.06
N ILE A 101 9.21 -0.77 -1.18
CA ILE A 101 7.78 -0.66 -1.49
C ILE A 101 7.35 -1.96 -2.17
N VAL A 102 6.25 -2.56 -1.70
CA VAL A 102 5.65 -3.72 -2.38
C VAL A 102 4.55 -3.22 -3.31
N SER A 103 4.76 -3.34 -4.61
CA SER A 103 3.80 -2.90 -5.62
C SER A 103 4.06 -3.61 -6.95
N SER A 104 3.00 -3.86 -7.69
CA SER A 104 3.09 -4.32 -9.08
C SER A 104 3.31 -3.18 -10.07
N ASP A 105 3.18 -1.93 -9.62
CA ASP A 105 3.30 -0.76 -10.48
C ASP A 105 4.75 -0.31 -10.62
N SER A 106 5.30 -0.48 -11.83
CA SER A 106 6.68 -0.11 -12.12
C SER A 106 6.95 1.39 -12.09
N HIS A 107 5.93 2.24 -12.02
CA HIS A 107 6.12 3.68 -11.89
C HIS A 107 6.90 4.04 -10.63
N PHE A 108 6.80 3.23 -9.57
CA PHE A 108 7.56 3.47 -8.34
C PHE A 108 9.07 3.28 -8.52
N ASP A 109 9.51 2.64 -9.59
CA ASP A 109 10.94 2.49 -9.86
C ASP A 109 11.65 3.84 -10.09
N SER A 110 10.92 4.85 -10.58
CA SER A 110 11.48 6.18 -10.80
C SER A 110 11.91 6.88 -9.51
N LEU A 111 11.40 6.42 -8.37
CA LEU A 111 11.76 6.96 -7.07
C LEU A 111 13.21 6.65 -6.70
N GLY A 112 13.73 5.51 -7.14
CA GLY A 112 15.08 5.03 -6.83
C GLY A 112 15.18 4.43 -5.43
N ARG A 113 14.77 5.16 -4.42
CA ARG A 113 14.73 4.72 -3.03
C ARG A 113 13.44 5.19 -2.37
N PRO A 114 12.75 4.32 -1.60
CA PRO A 114 13.06 2.89 -1.42
C PRO A 114 12.82 2.09 -2.71
N PRO A 115 13.53 0.97 -2.91
CA PRO A 115 13.33 0.14 -4.09
C PRO A 115 11.98 -0.55 -4.06
N ARG A 116 11.45 -0.84 -5.24
CA ARG A 116 10.21 -1.59 -5.37
C ARG A 116 10.50 -3.09 -5.42
N LYS A 117 9.64 -3.85 -4.75
CA LYS A 117 9.56 -5.31 -4.88
C LYS A 117 8.14 -5.67 -5.28
N THR A 118 8.00 -6.73 -6.06
CA THR A 118 6.68 -7.28 -6.34
C THR A 118 6.27 -8.21 -5.19
N ILE A 119 4.98 -8.56 -5.14
CA ILE A 119 4.47 -9.42 -4.08
C ILE A 119 5.05 -10.85 -4.16
N THR A 120 5.56 -11.25 -5.33
CA THR A 120 6.17 -12.56 -5.53
C THR A 120 7.67 -12.56 -5.24
N ASP A 121 8.28 -11.39 -5.06
CA ASP A 121 9.67 -11.29 -4.67
C ASP A 121 9.86 -11.75 -3.23
N ASN A 122 11.09 -12.09 -2.90
CA ASN A 122 11.41 -12.47 -1.53
C ASN A 122 11.36 -11.25 -0.62
N VAL A 123 10.27 -11.14 0.10
CA VAL A 123 9.98 -10.00 0.98
C VAL A 123 10.33 -10.35 2.43
#